data_96b75ba2906802582600e54b547127e0
#
_entry.id   96b75ba2906802582600e54b547127e0
#
_cell.length_a   1.000
_cell.length_b   1.000
_cell.length_c   1.000
_cell.angle_alpha   90.00
_cell.angle_beta   90.00
_cell.angle_gamma   90.00
#
_symmetry.space_group_name_H-M   'P 1'
#
loop_
_entity.id
_entity.type
_entity.pdbx_description
1 polymer ?
#
loop_
_entity_poly.entity_id
_entity_poly.type
_entity_poly.pdbx_seq_one_letter_code
_entity_poly.pdbx_strand_id
1 'polypeptide(L)'
;MNKLNPKIRFIIFLITTFFIFGGFGWYNYGIYSNISKAKETISVFDAELKKQDQVRNSILEAQKQRVNGISNLEENVFFTMREYELAAVKMKQIAKKYDIDVLSLNLRSQNTFTDLNSFTKIKKVPIERLHIELRLSGKFLEVGPFFDDVEEQIKLVNLHSYKFSLDQNAAEQVIADIVYYTYKMEEEASE
;
A
#
# COMPACT_ATOMS: atom_id res chain seq x y z
N MET A 1 -72.78 41.60 -23.39
CA MET A 1 -71.83 41.24 -22.37
C MET A 1 -72.57 40.87 -21.10
N ASN A 2 -72.67 39.55 -20.80
CA ASN A 2 -73.41 39.09 -19.61
C ASN A 2 -72.65 39.55 -18.36
N LYS A 3 -73.28 40.44 -17.57
CA LYS A 3 -72.77 40.87 -16.28
C LYS A 3 -72.96 39.71 -15.31
N LEU A 4 -71.94 38.92 -15.13
CA LEU A 4 -71.86 37.86 -14.11
C LEU A 4 -72.24 38.45 -12.73
N ASN A 5 -73.14 37.74 -12.01
CA ASN A 5 -73.61 38.11 -10.69
C ASN A 5 -72.36 38.35 -9.75
N PRO A 6 -72.33 39.45 -8.98
CA PRO A 6 -71.20 39.80 -8.13
C PRO A 6 -70.80 38.68 -7.18
N LYS A 7 -71.72 37.85 -6.73
CA LYS A 7 -71.39 36.65 -5.90
C LYS A 7 -70.60 35.63 -6.68
N ILE A 8 -70.86 35.39 -7.93
CA ILE A 8 -70.14 34.45 -8.79
C ILE A 8 -68.73 34.95 -9.06
N ARG A 9 -68.56 36.27 -9.30
CA ARG A 9 -67.21 36.87 -9.46
C ARG A 9 -66.34 36.70 -8.21
N PHE A 10 -66.92 36.89 -7.03
CA PHE A 10 -66.23 36.70 -5.77
C PHE A 10 -65.77 35.24 -5.56
N ILE A 11 -66.64 34.27 -5.85
CA ILE A 11 -66.32 32.85 -5.77
C ILE A 11 -65.16 32.47 -6.73
N ILE A 12 -65.24 32.95 -7.99
CA ILE A 12 -64.20 32.72 -9.00
C ILE A 12 -62.86 33.31 -8.49
N PHE A 13 -62.87 34.53 -7.98
CA PHE A 13 -61.67 35.17 -7.44
C PHE A 13 -61.11 34.37 -6.30
N LEU A 14 -61.90 33.87 -5.35
CA LEU A 14 -61.48 33.10 -4.21
C LEU A 14 -60.85 31.77 -4.62
N ILE A 15 -61.46 31.07 -5.58
CA ILE A 15 -60.94 29.81 -6.15
C ILE A 15 -59.59 30.06 -6.84
N THR A 16 -59.50 31.10 -7.68
CA THR A 16 -58.28 31.43 -8.41
C THR A 16 -57.13 31.76 -7.45
N THR A 17 -57.44 32.55 -6.41
CA THR A 17 -56.49 32.89 -5.35
C THR A 17 -55.99 31.64 -4.62
N PHE A 18 -56.90 30.74 -4.28
CA PHE A 18 -56.53 29.45 -3.63
C PHE A 18 -55.62 28.60 -4.49
N PHE A 19 -55.88 28.50 -5.80
CA PHE A 19 -55.01 27.77 -6.73
C PHE A 19 -53.62 28.39 -6.87
N ILE A 20 -53.54 29.72 -6.91
CA ILE A 20 -52.27 30.45 -7.00
C ILE A 20 -51.44 30.21 -5.74
N PHE A 21 -52.02 30.42 -4.57
CA PHE A 21 -51.29 30.22 -3.29
C PHE A 21 -50.96 28.76 -3.04
N GLY A 22 -51.89 27.84 -3.34
CA GLY A 22 -51.64 26.39 -3.23
C GLY A 22 -50.51 25.90 -4.16
N GLY A 23 -50.55 26.32 -5.43
CA GLY A 23 -49.50 26.00 -6.40
C GLY A 23 -48.15 26.58 -6.03
N PHE A 24 -48.12 27.83 -5.56
CA PHE A 24 -46.89 28.46 -5.09
C PHE A 24 -46.34 27.80 -3.84
N GLY A 25 -47.18 27.41 -2.89
CA GLY A 25 -46.81 26.66 -1.69
C GLY A 25 -46.22 25.30 -2.05
N TRP A 26 -46.85 24.56 -2.95
CA TRP A 26 -46.38 23.27 -3.44
C TRP A 26 -45.01 23.37 -4.12
N TYR A 27 -44.84 24.36 -4.98
CA TYR A 27 -43.58 24.60 -5.67
C TYR A 27 -42.43 24.94 -4.72
N ASN A 28 -42.67 25.84 -3.77
CA ASN A 28 -41.70 26.19 -2.74
C ASN A 28 -41.36 25.00 -1.85
N TYR A 29 -42.33 24.17 -1.48
CA TYR A 29 -42.09 22.95 -0.69
C TYR A 29 -41.14 22.00 -1.43
N GLY A 30 -41.33 21.82 -2.75
CA GLY A 30 -40.40 21.01 -3.57
C GLY A 30 -38.96 21.54 -3.58
N ILE A 31 -38.79 22.86 -3.67
CA ILE A 31 -37.48 23.51 -3.62
C ILE A 31 -36.83 23.30 -2.24
N TYR A 32 -37.55 23.53 -1.16
CA TYR A 32 -37.05 23.34 0.20
C TYR A 32 -36.64 21.89 0.46
N SER A 33 -37.42 20.93 0.01
CA SER A 33 -37.10 19.51 0.10
C SER A 33 -35.80 19.16 -0.62
N ASN A 34 -35.60 19.68 -1.83
CA ASN A 34 -34.39 19.46 -2.62
C ASN A 34 -33.17 20.13 -2.00
N ILE A 35 -33.31 21.34 -1.47
CA ILE A 35 -32.24 22.04 -0.75
C ILE A 35 -31.83 21.26 0.52
N SER A 36 -32.82 20.74 1.26
CA SER A 36 -32.53 19.91 2.46
C SER A 36 -31.75 18.66 2.12
N LYS A 37 -32.13 17.92 1.09
CA LYS A 37 -31.42 16.74 0.59
C LYS A 37 -30.02 17.09 0.10
N ALA A 38 -29.86 18.20 -0.62
CA ALA A 38 -28.54 18.66 -1.06
C ALA A 38 -27.63 19.02 0.11
N LYS A 39 -28.15 19.68 1.14
CA LYS A 39 -27.40 19.97 2.38
C LYS A 39 -26.96 18.71 3.11
N GLU A 40 -27.83 17.71 3.22
CA GLU A 40 -27.52 16.43 3.81
C GLU A 40 -26.40 15.71 3.04
N THR A 41 -26.52 15.68 1.72
CA THR A 41 -25.49 15.10 0.84
C THR A 41 -24.13 15.82 1.02
N ILE A 42 -24.13 17.15 1.04
CA ILE A 42 -22.90 17.93 1.28
C ILE A 42 -22.31 17.60 2.64
N SER A 43 -23.12 17.50 3.69
CA SER A 43 -22.61 17.17 5.05
C SER A 43 -21.97 15.78 5.11
N VAL A 44 -22.50 14.81 4.36
CA VAL A 44 -21.92 13.47 4.24
C VAL A 44 -20.57 13.53 3.52
N PHE A 45 -20.49 14.25 2.40
CA PHE A 45 -19.23 14.44 1.68
C PHE A 45 -18.18 15.18 2.51
N ASP A 46 -18.56 16.21 3.26
CA ASP A 46 -17.65 16.93 4.15
C ASP A 46 -17.12 16.02 5.28
N ALA A 47 -17.97 15.15 5.82
CA ALA A 47 -17.55 14.17 6.82
C ALA A 47 -16.56 13.14 6.23
N GLU A 48 -16.80 12.70 5.00
CA GLU A 48 -15.93 11.76 4.28
C GLU A 48 -14.58 12.39 3.92
N LEU A 49 -14.58 13.63 3.45
CA LEU A 49 -13.36 14.40 3.19
C LEU A 49 -12.52 14.58 4.47
N LYS A 50 -13.14 14.94 5.58
CA LYS A 50 -12.43 15.04 6.87
C LYS A 50 -11.81 13.71 7.29
N LYS A 51 -12.51 12.61 7.09
CA LYS A 51 -11.99 11.27 7.38
C LYS A 51 -10.80 10.92 6.48
N GLN A 52 -10.87 11.24 5.20
CA GLN A 52 -9.75 11.04 4.26
C GLN A 52 -8.55 11.89 4.65
N ASP A 53 -8.74 13.14 5.05
CA ASP A 53 -7.66 14.02 5.53
C ASP A 53 -7.03 13.50 6.82
N GLN A 54 -7.80 12.94 7.74
CA GLN A 54 -7.27 12.29 8.94
C GLN A 54 -6.41 11.07 8.59
N VAL A 55 -6.88 10.20 7.70
CA VAL A 55 -6.11 9.04 7.24
C VAL A 55 -4.83 9.49 6.54
N ARG A 56 -4.90 10.48 5.67
CA ARG A 56 -3.73 11.06 5.01
C ARG A 56 -2.71 11.59 6.00
N ASN A 57 -3.16 12.36 7.02
CA ASN A 57 -2.28 12.92 8.03
C ASN A 57 -1.64 11.82 8.89
N SER A 58 -2.39 10.78 9.26
CA SER A 58 -1.83 9.64 10.01
C SER A 58 -0.78 8.88 9.21
N ILE A 59 -0.98 8.72 7.89
CA ILE A 59 0.03 8.12 6.99
C ILE A 59 1.29 8.99 6.93
N LEU A 60 1.12 10.32 6.81
CA LEU A 60 2.24 11.27 6.78
C LEU A 60 3.04 11.25 8.09
N GLU A 61 2.36 11.20 9.23
CA GLU A 61 3.02 11.10 10.53
C GLU A 61 3.75 9.77 10.71
N ALA A 62 3.12 8.66 10.32
CA ALA A 62 3.77 7.35 10.34
C ALA A 62 5.02 7.30 9.44
N GLN A 63 4.97 7.96 8.28
CA GLN A 63 6.13 8.08 7.40
C GLN A 63 7.24 8.95 8.01
N LYS A 64 6.89 10.10 8.60
CA LYS A 64 7.87 10.95 9.31
C LYS A 64 8.53 10.20 10.46
N GLN A 65 7.75 9.46 11.25
CA GLN A 65 8.29 8.63 12.32
C GLN A 65 9.22 7.53 11.80
N ARG A 66 8.89 6.90 10.68
CA ARG A 66 9.77 5.90 10.03
C ARG A 66 11.06 6.54 9.53
N VAL A 67 10.99 7.66 8.83
CA VAL A 67 12.18 8.38 8.34
C VAL A 67 13.06 8.83 9.51
N ASN A 68 12.47 9.40 10.56
CA ASN A 68 13.21 9.80 11.76
C ASN A 68 13.78 8.58 12.53
N GLY A 69 13.04 7.48 12.58
CA GLY A 69 13.51 6.22 13.15
C GLY A 69 14.71 5.66 12.40
N ILE A 70 14.70 5.75 11.08
CA ILE A 70 15.78 5.28 10.20
C ILE A 70 17.03 6.15 10.36
N SER A 71 16.89 7.48 10.43
CA SER A 71 18.02 8.39 10.63
C SER A 71 18.70 8.22 11.99
N ASN A 72 18.01 7.61 12.95
CA ASN A 72 18.55 7.29 14.28
C ASN A 72 19.05 5.84 14.40
N LEU A 73 18.89 5.01 13.34
CA LEU A 73 19.45 3.69 13.31
C LEU A 73 20.96 3.81 13.09
N GLU A 74 21.75 3.11 13.92
CA GLU A 74 23.20 3.02 13.74
C GLU A 74 23.54 2.49 12.35
N GLU A 75 24.65 2.94 11.77
CA GLU A 75 25.15 2.53 10.43
C GLU A 75 25.20 1.01 10.23
N ASN A 76 25.23 0.25 11.33
CA ASN A 76 25.32 -1.22 11.32
C ASN A 76 24.02 -1.96 10.99
N VAL A 77 22.91 -1.26 10.73
CA VAL A 77 21.61 -1.88 10.44
C VAL A 77 21.36 -2.05 8.94
N PHE A 78 22.15 -1.37 8.11
CA PHE A 78 22.02 -1.42 6.67
C PHE A 78 23.22 -2.08 6.02
N PHE A 79 22.95 -2.86 4.97
CA PHE A 79 24.00 -3.42 4.14
C PHE A 79 24.58 -2.36 3.22
N THR A 80 25.90 -2.35 3.11
CA THR A 80 26.58 -1.75 1.96
C THR A 80 26.44 -2.68 0.75
N MET A 81 26.61 -2.16 -0.47
CA MET A 81 26.56 -2.99 -1.68
C MET A 81 27.60 -4.14 -1.63
N ARG A 82 28.78 -3.86 -1.08
CA ARG A 82 29.82 -4.86 -0.90
C ARG A 82 29.42 -5.98 0.07
N GLU A 83 28.78 -5.64 1.18
CA GLU A 83 28.31 -6.63 2.16
C GLU A 83 27.20 -7.51 1.58
N TYR A 84 26.34 -6.92 0.75
CA TYR A 84 25.29 -7.63 0.03
C TYR A 84 25.88 -8.70 -0.92
N GLU A 85 26.89 -8.32 -1.71
CA GLU A 85 27.61 -9.27 -2.58
C GLU A 85 28.35 -10.35 -1.77
N LEU A 86 28.98 -9.96 -0.67
CA LEU A 86 29.64 -10.91 0.23
C LEU A 86 28.67 -11.88 0.89
N ALA A 87 27.46 -11.42 1.27
CA ALA A 87 26.41 -12.27 1.80
C ALA A 87 26.02 -13.36 0.78
N ALA A 88 25.86 -12.99 -0.48
CA ALA A 88 25.54 -13.94 -1.55
C ALA A 88 26.67 -14.98 -1.75
N VAL A 89 27.93 -14.56 -1.69
CA VAL A 89 29.08 -15.47 -1.76
C VAL A 89 29.10 -16.42 -0.56
N LYS A 90 28.80 -15.89 0.62
CA LYS A 90 28.76 -16.69 1.85
C LYS A 90 27.64 -17.71 1.84
N MET A 91 26.46 -17.37 1.31
CA MET A 91 25.36 -18.32 1.11
C MET A 91 25.77 -19.47 0.20
N LYS A 92 26.51 -19.21 -0.89
CA LYS A 92 27.07 -20.30 -1.73
C LYS A 92 28.04 -21.20 -0.97
N GLN A 93 28.85 -20.63 -0.10
CA GLN A 93 29.81 -21.42 0.72
C GLN A 93 29.04 -22.30 1.72
N ILE A 94 28.00 -21.75 2.36
CA ILE A 94 27.15 -22.51 3.27
C ILE A 94 26.43 -23.65 2.52
N ALA A 95 25.85 -23.37 1.35
CA ALA A 95 25.21 -24.40 0.53
C ALA A 95 26.17 -25.56 0.22
N LYS A 96 27.43 -25.23 -0.16
CA LYS A 96 28.43 -26.22 -0.44
C LYS A 96 28.80 -27.07 0.80
N LYS A 97 28.77 -26.49 2.01
CA LYS A 97 29.01 -27.22 3.27
C LYS A 97 28.00 -28.35 3.48
N TYR A 98 26.79 -28.19 3.02
CA TYR A 98 25.68 -29.16 3.13
C TYR A 98 25.45 -29.99 1.86
N ASP A 99 26.41 -30.00 0.94
CA ASP A 99 26.32 -30.72 -0.33
C ASP A 99 25.05 -30.34 -1.14
N ILE A 100 24.72 -29.05 -1.09
CA ILE A 100 23.62 -28.42 -1.80
C ILE A 100 24.15 -27.68 -3.02
N ASP A 101 23.65 -28.03 -4.20
CA ASP A 101 24.00 -27.38 -5.44
C ASP A 101 23.22 -26.06 -5.62
N VAL A 102 23.95 -24.99 -5.89
CA VAL A 102 23.35 -23.68 -6.23
C VAL A 102 23.12 -23.59 -7.72
N LEU A 103 21.88 -23.85 -8.14
CA LEU A 103 21.47 -23.80 -9.55
C LEU A 103 21.46 -22.37 -10.11
N SER A 104 20.97 -21.42 -9.32
CA SER A 104 21.06 -20.00 -9.67
C SER A 104 21.10 -19.14 -8.42
N LEU A 105 21.73 -17.97 -8.55
CA LEU A 105 21.74 -16.92 -7.56
C LEU A 105 21.61 -15.58 -8.30
N ASN A 106 20.52 -14.87 -7.99
CA ASN A 106 20.22 -13.57 -8.56
C ASN A 106 20.16 -12.52 -7.46
N LEU A 107 20.77 -11.39 -7.73
CA LEU A 107 20.76 -10.22 -6.87
C LEU A 107 19.89 -9.15 -7.52
N ARG A 108 18.89 -8.65 -6.79
CA ARG A 108 17.98 -7.61 -7.28
C ARG A 108 17.83 -6.49 -6.26
N SER A 109 17.84 -5.26 -6.73
CA SER A 109 17.46 -4.08 -5.95
C SER A 109 16.04 -3.67 -6.34
N GLN A 110 15.23 -3.38 -5.35
CA GLN A 110 13.86 -2.89 -5.55
C GLN A 110 13.60 -1.73 -4.60
N ASN A 111 13.10 -0.62 -5.13
CA ASN A 111 12.63 0.46 -4.27
C ASN A 111 11.47 -0.03 -3.39
N THR A 112 11.64 0.07 -2.08
CA THR A 112 10.69 -0.46 -1.09
C THR A 112 9.34 0.26 -1.09
N PHE A 113 9.31 1.52 -1.54
CA PHE A 113 8.15 2.42 -1.41
C PHE A 113 7.74 3.06 -2.74
N THR A 114 7.86 2.32 -3.85
CA THR A 114 7.53 2.82 -5.20
C THR A 114 6.10 3.36 -5.28
N ASP A 115 5.15 2.67 -4.69
CA ASP A 115 3.73 3.01 -4.77
C ASP A 115 3.38 4.27 -3.97
N LEU A 116 4.08 4.51 -2.86
CA LEU A 116 3.89 5.70 -2.03
C LEU A 116 4.48 6.96 -2.69
N ASN A 117 5.50 6.82 -3.51
CA ASN A 117 6.12 7.94 -4.23
C ASN A 117 5.22 8.50 -5.34
N SER A 118 4.27 7.71 -5.87
CA SER A 118 3.36 8.13 -6.93
C SER A 118 2.22 9.03 -6.44
N PHE A 119 1.86 8.98 -5.15
CA PHE A 119 0.69 9.67 -4.63
C PHE A 119 0.95 11.05 -4.02
N THR A 120 2.20 11.43 -3.75
CA THR A 120 2.45 12.66 -2.98
C THR A 120 3.80 13.29 -3.30
N LYS A 121 3.89 14.60 -3.07
CA LYS A 121 5.14 15.35 -2.92
C LYS A 121 5.96 14.91 -1.68
N ILE A 122 5.86 13.65 -1.28
CA ILE A 122 6.58 13.11 -0.13
C ILE A 122 8.00 12.84 -0.58
N LYS A 123 8.94 13.31 0.21
CA LYS A 123 10.36 13.01 0.01
C LYS A 123 10.53 11.49 -0.08
N LYS A 124 11.18 11.00 -1.13
CA LYS A 124 11.49 9.57 -1.33
C LYS A 124 12.15 9.03 -0.05
N VAL A 125 11.68 7.88 0.43
CA VAL A 125 12.34 7.22 1.56
C VAL A 125 13.65 6.63 1.04
N PRO A 126 14.82 7.01 1.58
CA PRO A 126 16.11 6.61 1.03
C PRO A 126 16.50 5.18 1.43
N ILE A 127 15.57 4.22 1.23
CA ILE A 127 15.80 2.80 1.55
C ILE A 127 15.45 1.94 0.36
N GLU A 128 16.41 1.17 -0.06
CA GLU A 128 16.24 0.13 -1.07
C GLU A 128 16.18 -1.23 -0.41
N ARG A 129 15.25 -2.07 -0.88
CA ARG A 129 15.22 -3.48 -0.56
C ARG A 129 16.08 -4.24 -1.54
N LEU A 130 17.01 -5.00 -1.02
CA LEU A 130 17.88 -5.86 -1.79
C LEU A 130 17.40 -7.31 -1.65
N HIS A 131 17.16 -7.99 -2.77
CA HIS A 131 16.68 -9.37 -2.80
C HIS A 131 17.80 -10.30 -3.25
N ILE A 132 17.99 -11.39 -2.50
CA ILE A 132 18.87 -12.49 -2.86
C ILE A 132 17.97 -13.68 -3.21
N GLU A 133 17.85 -13.97 -4.49
CA GLU A 133 17.06 -15.09 -4.98
C GLU A 133 17.98 -16.28 -5.22
N LEU A 134 17.75 -17.37 -4.51
CA LEU A 134 18.50 -18.61 -4.60
C LEU A 134 17.62 -19.72 -5.14
N ARG A 135 18.15 -20.47 -6.10
CA ARG A 135 17.60 -21.75 -6.49
C ARG A 135 18.60 -22.85 -6.21
N LEU A 136 18.23 -23.76 -5.34
CA LEU A 136 19.08 -24.80 -4.79
C LEU A 136 18.56 -26.18 -5.19
N SER A 137 19.46 -27.15 -5.35
CA SER A 137 19.11 -28.56 -5.46
C SER A 137 19.90 -29.36 -4.43
N GLY A 138 19.24 -30.20 -3.63
CA GLY A 138 19.85 -30.99 -2.60
C GLY A 138 18.86 -31.86 -1.86
N LYS A 139 19.34 -32.62 -0.86
CA LYS A 139 18.47 -33.42 -0.01
C LYS A 139 17.64 -32.54 0.91
N PHE A 140 16.36 -32.84 1.04
CA PHE A 140 15.45 -32.02 1.87
C PHE A 140 15.96 -31.83 3.31
N LEU A 141 16.54 -32.87 3.90
CA LEU A 141 17.06 -32.83 5.27
C LEU A 141 18.26 -31.92 5.45
N GLU A 142 19.00 -31.62 4.38
CA GLU A 142 20.19 -30.74 4.44
C GLU A 142 19.78 -29.25 4.27
N VAL A 143 18.60 -28.98 3.73
CA VAL A 143 18.12 -27.62 3.51
C VAL A 143 17.77 -26.92 4.84
N GLY A 144 17.26 -27.65 5.84
CA GLY A 144 16.97 -27.09 7.17
C GLY A 144 18.22 -26.49 7.83
N PRO A 145 19.30 -27.29 8.07
CA PRO A 145 20.56 -26.77 8.58
C PRO A 145 21.19 -25.66 7.74
N PHE A 146 20.98 -25.66 6.44
CA PHE A 146 21.40 -24.54 5.58
C PHE A 146 20.70 -23.23 5.98
N PHE A 147 19.39 -23.25 6.23
CA PHE A 147 18.68 -22.05 6.70
C PHE A 147 19.21 -21.56 8.03
N ASP A 148 19.39 -22.46 8.98
CA ASP A 148 19.90 -22.12 10.31
C ASP A 148 21.30 -21.47 10.24
N ASP A 149 22.20 -22.04 9.44
CA ASP A 149 23.54 -21.49 9.22
C ASP A 149 23.52 -20.13 8.49
N VAL A 150 22.62 -19.94 7.55
CA VAL A 150 22.45 -18.63 6.86
C VAL A 150 22.00 -17.57 7.86
N GLU A 151 21.01 -17.89 8.70
CA GLU A 151 20.47 -16.95 9.69
C GLU A 151 21.52 -16.62 10.79
N GLU A 152 22.28 -17.61 11.23
CA GLU A 152 23.33 -17.42 12.25
C GLU A 152 24.53 -16.63 11.72
N GLN A 153 24.96 -16.93 10.49
CA GLN A 153 26.23 -16.42 9.97
C GLN A 153 26.10 -15.12 9.17
N ILE A 154 24.89 -14.82 8.66
CA ILE A 154 24.63 -13.62 7.85
C ILE A 154 23.58 -12.77 8.57
N LYS A 155 24.05 -11.90 9.44
CA LYS A 155 23.19 -10.96 10.15
C LYS A 155 22.49 -10.02 9.15
N LEU A 156 21.31 -9.51 9.51
CA LEU A 156 20.51 -8.54 8.73
C LEU A 156 19.93 -9.08 7.42
N VAL A 157 20.02 -10.37 7.15
CA VAL A 157 19.34 -11.02 6.04
C VAL A 157 18.11 -11.75 6.58
N ASN A 158 16.95 -11.49 5.98
CA ASN A 158 15.68 -12.06 6.41
C ASN A 158 15.12 -12.98 5.34
N LEU A 159 14.67 -14.16 5.72
CA LEU A 159 13.95 -15.06 4.82
C LEU A 159 12.59 -14.45 4.48
N HIS A 160 12.35 -14.22 3.20
CA HIS A 160 11.08 -13.66 2.70
C HIS A 160 10.11 -14.75 2.27
N SER A 161 10.57 -15.66 1.44
CA SER A 161 9.75 -16.76 0.96
C SER A 161 10.62 -17.94 0.56
N TYR A 162 10.01 -19.11 0.62
CA TYR A 162 10.63 -20.33 0.11
C TYR A 162 9.56 -21.21 -0.53
N LYS A 163 9.96 -21.98 -1.53
CA LYS A 163 9.13 -22.98 -2.21
C LYS A 163 9.96 -24.20 -2.49
N PHE A 164 9.44 -25.36 -2.08
CA PHE A 164 10.04 -26.64 -2.39
C PHE A 164 9.26 -27.35 -3.50
N SER A 165 9.99 -28.01 -4.38
CA SER A 165 9.47 -28.90 -5.39
C SER A 165 10.38 -30.14 -5.49
N LEU A 166 9.81 -31.28 -5.83
CA LEU A 166 10.61 -32.49 -6.07
C LEU A 166 11.43 -32.30 -7.35
N ASP A 167 12.69 -32.75 -7.32
CA ASP A 167 13.46 -32.82 -8.55
C ASP A 167 12.97 -34.03 -9.37
N GLN A 168 12.53 -33.75 -10.58
CA GLN A 168 12.01 -34.81 -11.49
C GLN A 168 13.11 -35.79 -11.95
N ASN A 169 14.37 -35.37 -11.86
CA ASN A 169 15.52 -36.14 -12.32
C ASN A 169 16.23 -36.91 -11.20
N ALA A 170 15.93 -36.60 -9.91
CA ALA A 170 16.57 -37.22 -8.77
C ALA A 170 15.56 -37.43 -7.64
N ALA A 171 15.17 -38.69 -7.41
CA ALA A 171 14.06 -39.07 -6.52
C ALA A 171 14.26 -38.66 -5.03
N GLU A 172 15.49 -38.38 -4.59
CA GLU A 172 15.80 -37.97 -3.21
C GLU A 172 16.14 -36.48 -3.08
N GLN A 173 16.08 -35.73 -4.18
CA GLN A 173 16.45 -34.32 -4.19
C GLN A 173 15.21 -33.44 -4.32
N VAL A 174 15.32 -32.27 -3.72
CA VAL A 174 14.34 -31.19 -3.83
C VAL A 174 15.00 -29.98 -4.47
N ILE A 175 14.19 -29.28 -5.26
CA ILE A 175 14.53 -27.95 -5.72
C ILE A 175 13.89 -26.94 -4.75
N ALA A 176 14.72 -26.09 -4.15
CA ALA A 176 14.29 -25.04 -3.26
C ALA A 176 14.48 -23.68 -3.94
N ASP A 177 13.39 -22.98 -4.21
CA ASP A 177 13.40 -21.56 -4.62
C ASP A 177 13.25 -20.71 -3.35
N ILE A 178 14.27 -19.92 -3.02
CA ILE A 178 14.37 -19.19 -1.75
C ILE A 178 14.63 -17.72 -2.06
N VAL A 179 13.94 -16.84 -1.37
CA VAL A 179 14.16 -15.40 -1.46
C VAL A 179 14.48 -14.85 -0.08
N TYR A 180 15.65 -14.28 0.04
CA TYR A 180 16.04 -13.46 1.18
C TYR A 180 15.96 -11.99 0.81
N TYR A 181 15.78 -11.13 1.81
CA TYR A 181 15.89 -9.70 1.64
C TYR A 181 16.72 -9.05 2.74
N THR A 182 17.32 -7.95 2.40
CA THR A 182 17.96 -7.01 3.31
C THR A 182 17.68 -5.59 2.84
N TYR A 183 18.15 -4.60 3.56
CA TYR A 183 17.93 -3.20 3.25
C TYR A 183 19.26 -2.47 3.10
N LYS A 184 19.29 -1.58 2.13
CA LYS A 184 20.40 -0.64 1.90
C LYS A 184 19.87 0.78 2.04
N MET A 185 20.65 1.66 2.63
CA MET A 185 20.40 3.09 2.56
C MET A 185 20.84 3.61 1.19
N GLU A 186 20.00 4.32 0.49
CA GLU A 186 20.35 4.97 -0.75
C GLU A 186 21.30 6.13 -0.42
N GLU A 187 22.51 6.13 -0.95
CA GLU A 187 23.41 7.26 -0.83
C GLU A 187 22.77 8.46 -1.54
N GLU A 188 22.58 9.57 -0.83
CA GLU A 188 22.18 10.81 -1.47
C GLU A 188 23.26 11.12 -2.51
N ALA A 189 22.88 11.14 -3.79
CA ALA A 189 23.77 11.62 -4.83
C ALA A 189 24.16 13.05 -4.43
N SER A 190 25.42 13.21 -4.02
CA SER A 190 25.99 14.54 -3.77
C SER A 190 25.97 15.29 -5.08
N GLU A 191 25.01 16.24 -5.22
CA GLU A 191 25.03 17.23 -6.28
C GLU A 191 26.20 18.21 -6.10
#